data_de918fa0bd55bee41da2103fe3fffe5e
#
_entry.id   de918fa0bd55bee41da2103fe3fffe5e
#
_cell.length_a   1.000
_cell.length_b   1.000
_cell.length_c   1.000
_cell.angle_alpha   90.00
_cell.angle_beta   90.00
_cell.angle_gamma   90.00
#
_symmetry.space_group_name_H-M   'P 1'
#
loop_
_entity.id
_entity.type
_entity.pdbx_description
1 polymer ?
#
loop_
_entity_poly.entity_id
_entity_poly.type
_entity_poly.pdbx_seq_one_letter_code
_entity_poly.pdbx_strand_id
1 'polypeptide(L)'
;MSKSLGNCIYLSEEPDEIQKKVFSMFTDPTHIKVSDPGKLEGNTVFTYLDAFCRPEYFAEFLPDYANLQELKDHYTRGGLGDMKVKRFLNNVLQAELEPIRNRRKEYQKDIPYVYEILKKGSEKAEAVAEKTLQEVKASMKINYFNDQELIAAQAEKFREE
;
A
#
# COMPACT_ATOMS: atom_id res chain seq x y z
N MET A 1 5.64 -1.52 10.70
CA MET A 1 4.26 -2.04 10.78
C MET A 1 4.26 -3.55 10.58
N SER A 2 3.43 -4.25 11.33
CA SER A 2 3.22 -5.71 11.19
C SER A 2 1.74 -6.03 11.40
N LYS A 3 1.19 -6.95 10.58
CA LYS A 3 -0.19 -7.41 10.75
C LYS A 3 -0.42 -8.06 12.11
N SER A 4 0.55 -8.82 12.60
CA SER A 4 0.49 -9.51 13.89
C SER A 4 0.49 -8.57 15.09
N LEU A 5 1.01 -7.36 14.95
CA LEU A 5 1.01 -6.34 15.99
C LEU A 5 -0.25 -5.44 15.95
N GLY A 6 -1.13 -5.63 14.98
CA GLY A 6 -2.34 -4.83 14.83
C GLY A 6 -2.12 -3.34 14.52
N ASN A 7 -0.90 -2.94 14.15
CA ASN A 7 -0.53 -1.54 13.91
C ASN A 7 -0.45 -1.17 12.41
N CYS A 8 -0.91 -2.02 11.51
CA CYS A 8 -1.08 -1.69 10.10
C CYS A 8 -2.34 -0.87 9.89
N ILE A 9 -2.23 0.24 9.14
CA ILE A 9 -3.37 1.00 8.63
C ILE A 9 -3.75 0.42 7.27
N TYR A 10 -4.96 -0.10 7.13
CA TYR A 10 -5.48 -0.62 5.88
C TYR A 10 -6.23 0.48 5.12
N LEU A 11 -6.14 0.46 3.79
CA LEU A 11 -6.83 1.44 2.92
C LEU A 11 -8.36 1.42 3.07
N SER A 12 -8.91 0.33 3.58
CA SER A 12 -10.34 0.12 3.76
C SER A 12 -10.82 0.26 5.21
N GLU A 13 -9.93 0.66 6.12
CA GLU A 13 -10.31 0.84 7.54
C GLU A 13 -11.25 2.02 7.73
N GLU A 14 -12.13 1.88 8.71
CA GLU A 14 -13.02 2.96 9.10
C GLU A 14 -12.24 4.06 9.84
N PRO A 15 -12.73 5.31 9.79
CA PRO A 15 -12.04 6.47 10.33
C PRO A 15 -11.61 6.34 11.80
N ASP A 16 -12.45 5.75 12.64
CA ASP A 16 -12.19 5.60 14.06
C ASP A 16 -11.03 4.62 14.36
N GLU A 17 -10.91 3.57 13.56
CA GLU A 17 -9.82 2.61 13.70
C GLU A 17 -8.47 3.22 13.28
N ILE A 18 -8.47 4.02 12.21
CA ILE A 18 -7.30 4.78 11.77
C ILE A 18 -6.87 5.75 12.87
N GLN A 19 -7.82 6.50 13.45
CA GLN A 19 -7.55 7.45 14.53
C GLN A 19 -6.90 6.75 15.75
N LYS A 20 -7.44 5.62 16.20
CA LYS A 20 -6.87 4.84 17.31
C LYS A 20 -5.42 4.45 17.01
N LYS A 21 -5.14 3.96 15.80
CA LYS A 21 -3.79 3.56 15.39
C LYS A 21 -2.83 4.74 15.33
N VAL A 22 -3.26 5.87 14.75
CA VAL A 22 -2.45 7.10 14.72
C VAL A 22 -2.13 7.60 16.13
N PHE A 23 -3.11 7.60 17.03
CA PHE A 23 -2.90 8.06 18.40
C PHE A 23 -1.98 7.12 19.23
N SER A 24 -1.93 5.84 18.87
CA SER A 24 -1.02 4.86 19.46
C SER A 24 0.37 4.81 18.82
N MET A 25 0.62 5.57 17.73
CA MET A 25 1.94 5.59 17.09
C MET A 25 3.03 6.02 18.07
N PHE A 26 4.17 5.37 17.93
CA PHE A 26 5.38 5.75 18.66
C PHE A 26 5.87 7.14 18.21
N THR A 27 6.23 7.95 19.18
CA THR A 27 6.86 9.27 18.99
C THR A 27 8.24 9.26 19.66
N ASP A 28 8.63 10.34 20.34
CA ASP A 28 9.88 10.41 21.08
C ASP A 28 9.63 10.10 22.57
N PRO A 29 10.22 9.03 23.15
CA PRO A 29 10.04 8.68 24.57
C PRO A 29 10.69 9.69 25.52
N THR A 30 11.58 10.56 25.02
CA THR A 30 12.20 11.63 25.83
C THR A 30 11.38 12.93 25.84
N HIS A 31 10.39 13.08 24.95
CA HIS A 31 9.47 14.20 24.88
C HIS A 31 8.31 14.03 25.86
N ILE A 32 8.59 14.23 27.17
CA ILE A 32 7.62 14.00 28.25
C ILE A 32 6.70 15.20 28.44
N LYS A 33 7.27 16.41 28.41
CA LYS A 33 6.52 17.67 28.54
C LYS A 33 6.46 18.36 27.20
N VAL A 34 5.38 19.10 26.95
CA VAL A 34 5.23 19.92 25.74
C VAL A 34 6.38 20.88 25.51
N SER A 35 7.01 21.37 26.61
CA SER A 35 8.17 22.26 26.54
C SER A 35 9.47 21.58 26.12
N ASP A 36 9.53 20.25 26.19
CA ASP A 36 10.76 19.53 25.92
C ASP A 36 11.04 19.54 24.40
N PRO A 37 12.30 19.62 23.96
CA PRO A 37 12.66 19.40 22.58
C PRO A 37 12.35 17.99 22.13
N GLY A 38 11.67 17.84 20.99
CA GLY A 38 11.34 16.53 20.43
C GLY A 38 12.32 16.11 19.34
N LYS A 39 12.48 14.79 19.15
CA LYS A 39 13.32 14.19 18.11
C LYS A 39 12.46 13.73 16.93
N LEU A 40 12.95 13.98 15.71
CA LEU A 40 12.30 13.53 14.47
C LEU A 40 12.76 12.12 14.09
N GLU A 41 14.01 11.79 14.42
CA GLU A 41 14.58 10.48 14.12
C GLU A 41 13.83 9.36 14.85
N GLY A 42 13.36 8.37 14.10
CA GLY A 42 12.55 7.27 14.65
C GLY A 42 11.12 7.65 15.02
N ASN A 43 10.71 8.90 14.85
CA ASN A 43 9.35 9.35 15.12
C ASN A 43 8.42 8.97 13.97
N THR A 44 7.60 7.93 14.21
CA THR A 44 6.70 7.36 13.21
C THR A 44 5.71 8.40 12.65
N VAL A 45 5.25 9.34 13.46
CA VAL A 45 4.27 10.35 13.06
C VAL A 45 4.86 11.27 11.98
N PHE A 46 6.09 11.74 12.16
CA PHE A 46 6.75 12.57 11.15
C PHE A 46 7.14 11.78 9.90
N THR A 47 7.50 10.50 10.03
CA THR A 47 7.73 9.62 8.86
C THR A 47 6.48 9.54 7.96
N TYR A 48 5.29 9.44 8.57
CA TYR A 48 4.04 9.45 7.81
C TYR A 48 3.71 10.82 7.24
N LEU A 49 3.95 11.90 7.98
CA LEU A 49 3.76 13.26 7.46
C LEU A 49 4.69 13.55 6.28
N ASP A 50 5.93 13.07 6.30
CA ASP A 50 6.86 13.18 5.16
C ASP A 50 6.34 12.47 3.91
N ALA A 51 5.63 11.36 4.08
CA ALA A 51 5.11 10.57 2.97
C ALA A 51 3.78 11.09 2.41
N PHE A 52 2.89 11.63 3.25
CA PHE A 52 1.50 11.89 2.89
C PHE A 52 1.08 13.35 3.01
N CYS A 53 1.82 14.19 3.74
CA CYS A 53 1.41 15.57 3.95
C CYS A 53 1.66 16.42 2.70
N ARG A 54 0.59 17.07 2.23
CA ARG A 54 0.65 18.05 1.13
C ARG A 54 0.57 19.46 1.68
N PRO A 55 1.11 20.47 0.97
CA PRO A 55 1.09 21.85 1.43
C PRO A 55 -0.32 22.40 1.73
N GLU A 56 -1.31 22.02 0.94
CA GLU A 56 -2.71 22.44 1.11
C GLU A 56 -3.32 22.03 2.45
N TYR A 57 -2.87 20.91 3.05
CA TYR A 57 -3.40 20.43 4.32
C TYR A 57 -3.06 21.33 5.51
N PHE A 58 -2.03 22.17 5.40
CA PHE A 58 -1.75 23.14 6.44
C PHE A 58 -2.83 24.20 6.51
N ALA A 59 -3.24 24.76 5.37
CA ALA A 59 -4.30 25.75 5.34
C ALA A 59 -5.64 25.22 5.88
N GLU A 60 -5.91 23.93 5.67
CA GLU A 60 -7.17 23.30 6.06
C GLU A 60 -7.17 22.79 7.51
N PHE A 61 -6.10 22.11 7.94
CA PHE A 61 -6.09 21.37 9.20
C PHE A 61 -5.17 21.93 10.27
N LEU A 62 -4.18 22.77 9.89
CA LEU A 62 -3.19 23.28 10.82
C LEU A 62 -2.65 24.67 10.38
N PRO A 63 -3.53 25.70 10.27
CA PRO A 63 -3.18 26.99 9.70
C PRO A 63 -2.14 27.79 10.50
N ASP A 64 -1.78 27.34 11.71
CA ASP A 64 -0.72 27.95 12.51
C ASP A 64 0.68 27.79 11.88
N TYR A 65 0.83 26.91 10.85
CA TYR A 65 2.10 26.60 10.20
C TYR A 65 1.98 26.74 8.69
N ALA A 66 2.99 27.29 8.05
CA ALA A 66 3.02 27.43 6.60
C ALA A 66 3.35 26.11 5.87
N ASN A 67 4.11 25.22 6.52
CA ASN A 67 4.58 23.97 5.91
C ASN A 67 5.09 22.98 6.96
N LEU A 68 5.42 21.75 6.48
CA LEU A 68 5.89 20.67 7.33
C LEU A 68 7.26 20.97 7.98
N GLN A 69 8.13 21.74 7.32
CA GLN A 69 9.42 22.08 7.91
C GLN A 69 9.25 22.98 9.13
N GLU A 70 8.37 23.96 9.07
CA GLU A 70 8.07 24.83 10.21
C GLU A 70 7.48 24.06 11.40
N LEU A 71 6.62 23.08 11.12
CA LEU A 71 6.08 22.16 12.13
C LEU A 71 7.18 21.33 12.79
N LYS A 72 8.13 20.80 11.99
CA LYS A 72 9.30 20.04 12.45
C LYS A 72 10.23 20.91 13.31
N ASP A 73 10.51 22.13 12.87
CA ASP A 73 11.36 23.08 13.59
C ASP A 73 10.75 23.46 14.94
N HIS A 74 9.43 23.62 15.00
CA HIS A 74 8.74 23.87 16.26
C HIS A 74 8.80 22.65 17.19
N TYR A 75 8.60 21.45 16.67
CA TYR A 75 8.68 20.22 17.47
C TYR A 75 10.09 20.01 18.05
N THR A 76 11.12 20.24 17.27
CA THR A 76 12.52 20.08 17.71
C THR A 76 12.98 21.15 18.68
N ARG A 77 12.40 22.35 18.60
CA ARG A 77 12.67 23.46 19.55
C ARG A 77 11.97 23.26 20.91
N GLY A 78 10.90 22.46 20.94
CA GLY A 78 10.01 22.34 22.08
C GLY A 78 8.84 23.33 22.01
N GLY A 79 7.77 23.04 22.75
CA GLY A 79 6.55 23.82 22.77
C GLY A 79 5.40 23.23 21.94
N LEU A 80 5.60 22.10 21.29
CA LEU A 80 4.61 21.40 20.48
C LEU A 80 4.39 19.97 20.98
N GLY A 81 3.21 19.70 21.52
CA GLY A 81 2.89 18.36 22.07
C GLY A 81 2.55 17.33 20.97
N ASP A 82 2.93 16.09 21.20
CA ASP A 82 2.72 14.93 20.29
C ASP A 82 1.28 14.79 19.81
N MET A 83 0.32 15.00 20.70
CA MET A 83 -1.10 14.85 20.34
C MET A 83 -1.58 15.87 19.31
N LYS A 84 -1.00 17.09 19.25
CA LYS A 84 -1.33 18.07 18.20
C LYS A 84 -0.84 17.56 16.84
N VAL A 85 0.37 17.02 16.79
CA VAL A 85 0.96 16.45 15.57
C VAL A 85 0.20 15.19 15.13
N LYS A 86 -0.15 14.31 16.06
CA LYS A 86 -0.96 13.11 15.77
C LYS A 86 -2.36 13.43 15.23
N ARG A 87 -3.01 14.46 15.77
CA ARG A 87 -4.30 14.95 15.23
C ARG A 87 -4.16 15.46 13.82
N PHE A 88 -3.11 16.22 13.54
CA PHE A 88 -2.83 16.68 12.19
C PHE A 88 -2.59 15.52 11.24
N LEU A 89 -1.74 14.54 11.60
CA LEU A 89 -1.55 13.33 10.80
C LEU A 89 -2.85 12.57 10.58
N ASN A 90 -3.70 12.44 11.60
CA ASN A 90 -4.99 11.79 11.43
C ASN A 90 -5.84 12.48 10.36
N ASN A 91 -5.93 13.81 10.38
CA ASN A 91 -6.70 14.57 9.40
C ASN A 91 -6.14 14.38 7.99
N VAL A 92 -4.81 14.44 7.83
CA VAL A 92 -4.13 14.15 6.55
C VAL A 92 -4.48 12.75 6.04
N LEU A 93 -4.36 11.72 6.88
CA LEU A 93 -4.69 10.35 6.48
C LEU A 93 -6.18 10.15 6.19
N GLN A 94 -7.07 10.81 6.92
CA GLN A 94 -8.50 10.76 6.61
C GLN A 94 -8.79 11.35 5.23
N ALA A 95 -8.20 12.50 4.89
CA ALA A 95 -8.36 13.13 3.58
C ALA A 95 -7.82 12.25 2.44
N GLU A 96 -6.66 11.62 2.63
CA GLU A 96 -6.06 10.72 1.63
C GLU A 96 -6.86 9.41 1.44
N LEU A 97 -7.41 8.86 2.52
CA LEU A 97 -8.06 7.54 2.49
C LEU A 97 -9.57 7.61 2.21
N GLU A 98 -10.23 8.72 2.46
CA GLU A 98 -11.67 8.86 2.22
C GLU A 98 -12.08 8.60 0.76
N PRO A 99 -11.40 9.15 -0.26
CA PRO A 99 -11.74 8.85 -1.65
C PRO A 99 -11.60 7.35 -2.00
N ILE A 100 -10.63 6.66 -1.37
CA ILE A 100 -10.42 5.23 -1.57
C ILE A 100 -11.56 4.43 -0.93
N ARG A 101 -11.95 4.77 0.31
CA ARG A 101 -13.09 4.16 1.01
C ARG A 101 -14.39 4.36 0.23
N ASN A 102 -14.62 5.55 -0.27
CA ASN A 102 -15.83 5.86 -1.04
C ASN A 102 -15.90 5.06 -2.34
N ARG A 103 -14.80 4.97 -3.10
CA ARG A 103 -14.72 4.09 -4.28
C ARG A 103 -14.97 2.63 -3.95
N ARG A 104 -14.40 2.14 -2.84
CA ARG A 104 -14.67 0.77 -2.38
C ARG A 104 -16.16 0.55 -2.11
N LYS A 105 -16.81 1.48 -1.40
CA LYS A 105 -18.26 1.41 -1.11
C LYS A 105 -19.11 1.39 -2.40
N GLU A 106 -18.69 2.11 -3.45
CA GLU A 106 -19.36 2.07 -4.76
C GLU A 106 -19.23 0.66 -5.40
N TYR A 107 -18.03 0.10 -5.45
CA TYR A 107 -17.85 -1.26 -5.98
C TYR A 107 -18.57 -2.34 -5.17
N GLN A 108 -18.71 -2.16 -3.87
CA GLN A 108 -19.47 -3.11 -3.02
C GLN A 108 -20.96 -3.17 -3.35
N LYS A 109 -21.52 -2.16 -4.03
CA LYS A 109 -22.94 -2.15 -4.47
C LYS A 109 -23.19 -3.07 -5.66
N ASP A 110 -22.14 -3.40 -6.43
CA ASP A 110 -22.25 -4.24 -7.63
C ASP A 110 -21.13 -5.31 -7.65
N ILE A 111 -21.31 -6.32 -6.81
CA ILE A 111 -20.37 -7.44 -6.72
C ILE A 111 -20.29 -8.24 -8.03
N PRO A 112 -21.38 -8.51 -8.78
CA PRO A 112 -21.31 -9.13 -10.09
C PRO A 112 -20.36 -8.41 -11.05
N TYR A 113 -20.39 -7.09 -11.11
CA TYR A 113 -19.47 -6.30 -11.92
C TYR A 113 -18.01 -6.44 -11.49
N VAL A 114 -17.75 -6.50 -10.18
CA VAL A 114 -16.39 -6.76 -9.65
C VAL A 114 -15.85 -8.10 -10.13
N TYR A 115 -16.69 -9.15 -10.10
CA TYR A 115 -16.31 -10.48 -10.60
C TYR A 115 -16.06 -10.48 -12.12
N GLU A 116 -16.82 -9.71 -12.89
CA GLU A 116 -16.58 -9.55 -14.33
C GLU A 116 -15.22 -8.91 -14.62
N ILE A 117 -14.86 -7.86 -13.88
CA ILE A 117 -13.52 -7.22 -13.97
C ILE A 117 -12.42 -8.23 -13.67
N LEU A 118 -12.55 -8.99 -12.57
CA LEU A 118 -11.58 -10.00 -12.17
C LEU A 118 -11.44 -11.09 -13.23
N LYS A 119 -12.53 -11.57 -13.80
CA LYS A 119 -12.53 -12.57 -14.88
C LYS A 119 -11.78 -12.05 -16.11
N LYS A 120 -12.13 -10.87 -16.60
CA LYS A 120 -11.44 -10.24 -17.75
C LYS A 120 -9.95 -10.01 -17.49
N GLY A 121 -9.59 -9.65 -16.26
CA GLY A 121 -8.19 -9.50 -15.85
C GLY A 121 -7.43 -10.83 -15.84
N SER A 122 -8.06 -11.88 -15.34
CA SER A 122 -7.50 -13.24 -15.32
C SER A 122 -7.28 -13.79 -16.73
N GLU A 123 -8.26 -13.62 -17.62
CA GLU A 123 -8.15 -14.05 -19.03
C GLU A 123 -6.96 -13.37 -19.74
N LYS A 124 -6.73 -12.07 -19.49
CA LYS A 124 -5.55 -11.36 -20.02
C LYS A 124 -4.23 -11.90 -19.46
N ALA A 125 -4.18 -12.14 -18.16
CA ALA A 125 -2.99 -12.66 -17.50
C ALA A 125 -2.68 -14.08 -17.97
N GLU A 126 -3.70 -14.93 -18.12
CA GLU A 126 -3.60 -16.29 -18.64
C GLU A 126 -3.02 -16.32 -20.06
N ALA A 127 -3.51 -15.45 -20.95
CA ALA A 127 -3.01 -15.38 -22.33
C ALA A 127 -1.52 -15.02 -22.39
N VAL A 128 -1.04 -14.11 -21.53
CA VAL A 128 0.39 -13.76 -21.46
C VAL A 128 1.21 -14.88 -20.84
N ALA A 129 0.72 -15.47 -19.75
CA ALA A 129 1.40 -16.57 -19.06
C ALA A 129 1.51 -17.82 -19.93
N GLU A 130 0.45 -18.18 -20.67
CA GLU A 130 0.45 -19.32 -21.58
C GLU A 130 1.49 -19.15 -22.70
N LYS A 131 1.58 -17.95 -23.32
CA LYS A 131 2.61 -17.69 -24.32
C LYS A 131 4.02 -17.92 -23.76
N THR A 132 4.32 -17.33 -22.61
CA THR A 132 5.63 -17.48 -21.95
C THR A 132 5.89 -18.94 -21.58
N LEU A 133 4.88 -19.65 -21.07
CA LEU A 133 5.00 -21.05 -20.71
C LEU A 133 5.30 -21.94 -21.94
N GLN A 134 4.69 -21.67 -23.09
CA GLN A 134 4.98 -22.39 -24.33
C GLN A 134 6.40 -22.14 -24.81
N GLU A 135 6.89 -20.90 -24.77
CA GLU A 135 8.27 -20.57 -25.11
C GLU A 135 9.27 -21.31 -24.21
N VAL A 136 9.01 -21.34 -22.89
CA VAL A 136 9.84 -22.08 -21.92
C VAL A 136 9.82 -23.57 -22.20
N LYS A 137 8.64 -24.17 -22.40
CA LYS A 137 8.50 -25.61 -22.72
C LYS A 137 9.25 -25.98 -23.99
N ALA A 138 9.16 -25.15 -25.04
CA ALA A 138 9.89 -25.37 -26.27
C ALA A 138 11.42 -25.30 -26.06
N SER A 139 11.90 -24.30 -25.35
CA SER A 139 13.32 -24.14 -25.05
C SER A 139 13.89 -25.29 -24.19
N MET A 140 13.09 -25.82 -23.27
CA MET A 140 13.45 -26.97 -22.43
C MET A 140 13.22 -28.33 -23.13
N LYS A 141 12.67 -28.35 -24.34
CA LYS A 141 12.27 -29.54 -25.08
C LYS A 141 11.34 -30.47 -24.29
N ILE A 142 10.39 -29.91 -23.55
CA ILE A 142 9.34 -30.62 -22.81
C ILE A 142 7.94 -30.38 -23.40
N ASN A 143 7.90 -29.94 -24.67
CA ASN A 143 6.67 -29.72 -25.45
C ASN A 143 6.31 -30.90 -26.35
N TYR A 144 6.66 -32.11 -25.94
CA TYR A 144 6.60 -33.36 -26.77
C TYR A 144 5.24 -33.61 -27.39
N PHE A 145 4.13 -33.21 -26.82
CA PHE A 145 2.81 -33.36 -27.43
C PHE A 145 2.59 -32.44 -28.66
N ASN A 146 3.36 -31.36 -28.78
CA ASN A 146 3.28 -30.42 -29.89
C ASN A 146 4.50 -30.49 -30.82
N ASP A 147 5.49 -31.32 -30.50
CA ASP A 147 6.71 -31.50 -31.28
C ASP A 147 6.49 -32.60 -32.34
N GLN A 148 6.05 -32.17 -33.54
CA GLN A 148 5.73 -33.06 -34.65
C GLN A 148 6.96 -33.83 -35.16
N GLU A 149 8.14 -33.23 -35.09
CA GLU A 149 9.39 -33.88 -35.52
C GLU A 149 9.76 -35.01 -34.56
N LEU A 150 9.65 -34.76 -33.25
CA LEU A 150 9.89 -35.81 -32.26
C LEU A 150 8.88 -36.97 -32.39
N ILE A 151 7.59 -36.63 -32.59
CA ILE A 151 6.54 -37.66 -32.75
C ILE A 151 6.79 -38.49 -34.00
N ALA A 152 7.17 -37.89 -35.15
CA ALA A 152 7.46 -38.59 -36.38
C ALA A 152 8.68 -39.49 -36.25
N ALA A 153 9.77 -38.99 -35.65
CA ALA A 153 10.98 -39.79 -35.41
C ALA A 153 10.71 -41.01 -34.49
N GLN A 154 9.90 -40.80 -33.45
CA GLN A 154 9.50 -41.89 -32.55
C GLN A 154 8.62 -42.93 -33.29
N ALA A 155 7.67 -42.49 -34.10
CA ALA A 155 6.81 -43.38 -34.86
C ALA A 155 7.58 -44.20 -35.90
N GLU A 156 8.62 -43.65 -36.54
CA GLU A 156 9.47 -44.39 -37.48
C GLU A 156 10.30 -45.46 -36.77
N LYS A 157 10.93 -45.09 -35.64
CA LYS A 157 11.75 -45.99 -34.82
C LYS A 157 10.99 -47.25 -34.39
N PHE A 158 9.72 -47.10 -33.99
CA PHE A 158 8.91 -48.25 -33.51
C PHE A 158 8.10 -48.95 -34.61
N ARG A 159 8.27 -48.55 -35.88
CA ARG A 159 7.74 -49.33 -37.03
C ARG A 159 8.68 -50.40 -37.52
N GLU A 160 9.97 -50.27 -37.21
CA GLU A 160 11.02 -51.21 -37.64
C GLU A 160 11.26 -52.35 -36.62
N GLU A 161 10.57 -52.33 -35.47
CA GLU A 161 10.52 -53.45 -34.50
C GLU A 161 9.24 -54.28 -34.69
#